data_f5910eae52ed3252182c7cad8080e7ae
#
_entry.id   f5910eae52ed3252182c7cad8080e7ae
#
_cell.length_a   1.000
_cell.length_b   1.000
_cell.length_c   1.000
_cell.angle_alpha   90.00
_cell.angle_beta   90.00
_cell.angle_gamma   90.00
#
_symmetry.space_group_name_H-M   'P 1'
#
loop_
_entity.id
_entity.type
_entity.pdbx_description
1 polymer ?
#
loop_
_entity_poly.entity_id
_entity_poly.type
_entity_poly.pdbx_seq_one_letter_code
_entity_poly.pdbx_strand_id
1 'polypeptide(L)'
;MRPFDNVAVGEVFEAYPANMRIKLLALRELIFETAGSIQGVGKLEETLKWGEPAYVTSQSKSGSTVRIDWKKSNPSRYAMYFNCKTTLIDTFRTVFPSEFKFEGNRAIVFDESDVVSTEALAFCVAAALTYHSKRPLTHHSSGTPNGAP
;
A
#
# COMPACT_ATOMS: atom_id res chain seq x y z
N MET A 1 -10.76 -4.17 14.50
CA MET A 1 -9.47 -3.68 14.01
C MET A 1 -8.35 -4.66 14.37
N ARG A 2 -7.41 -4.85 13.48
CA ARG A 2 -6.29 -5.76 13.71
C ARG A 2 -5.37 -5.20 14.81
N PRO A 3 -5.05 -6.00 15.83
CA PRO A 3 -4.12 -5.56 16.89
C PRO A 3 -2.70 -5.41 16.33
N PHE A 4 -1.87 -4.67 17.06
CA PHE A 4 -0.47 -4.48 16.69
C PHE A 4 0.40 -5.57 17.32
N ASP A 5 1.10 -6.35 16.47
CA ASP A 5 2.10 -7.29 16.96
C ASP A 5 3.44 -6.61 17.22
N ASN A 6 3.69 -5.48 16.56
CA ASN A 6 4.91 -4.69 16.74
C ASN A 6 4.58 -3.46 17.57
N VAL A 7 5.10 -3.42 18.80
CA VAL A 7 4.83 -2.34 19.75
C VAL A 7 5.27 -0.99 19.21
N ALA A 8 6.42 -0.93 18.55
CA ALA A 8 6.95 0.32 18.01
C ALA A 8 6.03 0.91 16.93
N VAL A 9 5.45 0.06 16.08
CA VAL A 9 4.47 0.50 15.09
C VAL A 9 3.22 1.06 15.80
N GLY A 10 2.73 0.34 16.80
CA GLY A 10 1.57 0.80 17.58
C GLY A 10 1.80 2.18 18.19
N GLU A 11 2.99 2.43 18.69
CA GLU A 11 3.35 3.72 19.28
C GLU A 11 3.35 4.84 18.25
N VAL A 12 3.80 4.57 17.03
CA VAL A 12 3.77 5.56 15.94
C VAL A 12 2.32 5.95 15.63
N PHE A 13 1.42 4.95 15.52
CA PHE A 13 0.01 5.25 15.28
C PHE A 13 -0.61 6.06 16.43
N GLU A 14 -0.26 5.74 17.68
CA GLU A 14 -0.76 6.47 18.83
C GLU A 14 -0.31 7.94 18.83
N ALA A 15 0.86 8.23 18.26
CA ALA A 15 1.41 9.57 18.20
C ALA A 15 0.82 10.44 17.10
N TYR A 16 0.10 9.87 16.13
CA TYR A 16 -0.56 10.65 15.11
C TYR A 16 -1.70 11.50 15.70
N PRO A 17 -1.98 12.69 15.15
CA PRO A 17 -3.20 13.40 15.50
C PRO A 17 -4.42 12.50 15.32
N ALA A 18 -5.42 12.64 16.20
CA ALA A 18 -6.56 11.71 16.21
C ALA A 18 -7.27 11.61 14.87
N ASN A 19 -7.47 12.75 14.18
CA ASN A 19 -8.12 12.79 12.87
C ASN A 19 -7.30 12.06 11.80
N MET A 20 -5.99 12.15 11.87
CA MET A 20 -5.09 11.47 10.93
C MET A 20 -4.92 10.00 11.27
N ARG A 21 -4.92 9.68 12.56
CA ARG A 21 -4.82 8.27 13.01
C ARG A 21 -5.94 7.44 12.40
N ILE A 22 -7.17 7.95 12.38
CA ILE A 22 -8.31 7.26 11.77
C ILE A 22 -8.04 6.97 10.31
N LYS A 23 -7.53 7.96 9.56
CA LYS A 23 -7.22 7.81 8.14
C LYS A 23 -6.12 6.77 7.92
N LEU A 24 -5.07 6.83 8.70
CA LEU A 24 -3.93 5.92 8.55
C LEU A 24 -4.28 4.50 9.00
N LEU A 25 -5.13 4.35 10.01
CA LEU A 25 -5.63 3.03 10.39
C LEU A 25 -6.48 2.42 9.29
N ALA A 26 -7.26 3.24 8.56
CA ALA A 26 -8.02 2.75 7.41
C ALA A 26 -7.11 2.26 6.29
N LEU A 27 -6.02 2.97 6.01
CA LEU A 27 -5.02 2.52 5.04
C LEU A 27 -4.39 1.20 5.49
N ARG A 28 -4.05 1.08 6.76
CA ARG A 28 -3.49 -0.13 7.34
C ARG A 28 -4.42 -1.34 7.12
N GLU A 29 -5.71 -1.17 7.43
CA GLU A 29 -6.69 -2.24 7.24
C GLU A 29 -6.80 -2.65 5.78
N LEU A 30 -6.81 -1.69 4.88
CA LEU A 30 -6.87 -1.96 3.44
C LEU A 30 -5.66 -2.77 2.97
N ILE A 31 -4.47 -2.43 3.47
CA ILE A 31 -3.24 -3.15 3.11
C ILE A 31 -3.32 -4.61 3.56
N PHE A 32 -3.72 -4.86 4.82
CA PHE A 32 -3.84 -6.24 5.31
C PHE A 32 -4.93 -7.02 4.60
N GLU A 33 -6.08 -6.40 4.35
CA GLU A 33 -7.18 -7.05 3.62
C GLU A 33 -6.76 -7.42 2.20
N THR A 34 -6.08 -6.51 1.52
CA THR A 34 -5.61 -6.75 0.16
C THR A 34 -4.60 -7.89 0.14
N ALA A 35 -3.64 -7.89 1.06
CA ALA A 35 -2.66 -8.96 1.17
C ALA A 35 -3.33 -10.32 1.40
N GLY A 36 -4.32 -10.35 2.27
CA GLY A 36 -5.04 -11.58 2.60
C GLY A 36 -5.86 -12.14 1.44
N SER A 37 -6.23 -11.29 0.49
CA SER A 37 -7.03 -11.70 -0.67
C SER A 37 -6.18 -12.21 -1.84
N ILE A 38 -4.85 -12.07 -1.78
CA ILE A 38 -3.97 -12.46 -2.90
C ILE A 38 -3.20 -13.72 -2.53
N GLN A 39 -3.45 -14.78 -3.30
CA GLN A 39 -2.70 -16.03 -3.13
C GLN A 39 -1.22 -15.80 -3.47
N GLY A 40 -0.33 -16.26 -2.62
CA GLY A 40 1.10 -16.19 -2.86
C GLY A 40 1.82 -15.03 -2.18
N VAL A 41 1.08 -14.02 -1.68
CA VAL A 41 1.68 -12.90 -0.95
C VAL A 41 2.15 -13.36 0.44
N GLY A 42 1.38 -14.20 1.10
CA GLY A 42 1.70 -14.69 2.42
C GLY A 42 1.49 -13.66 3.52
N LYS A 43 2.04 -13.93 4.69
CA LYS A 43 1.89 -13.06 5.83
C LYS A 43 2.73 -11.80 5.66
N LEU A 44 2.11 -10.64 5.83
CA LEU A 44 2.83 -9.37 5.84
C LEU A 44 3.58 -9.16 7.15
N GLU A 45 4.76 -8.63 7.05
CA GLU A 45 5.48 -8.08 8.19
C GLU A 45 5.15 -6.59 8.30
N GLU A 46 4.64 -6.19 9.46
CA GLU A 46 4.40 -4.78 9.77
C GLU A 46 5.56 -4.29 10.64
N THR A 47 6.30 -3.31 10.16
CA THR A 47 7.50 -2.82 10.84
C THR A 47 7.66 -1.32 10.61
N LEU A 48 8.76 -0.74 11.04
CA LEU A 48 9.10 0.65 10.76
C LEU A 48 10.28 0.70 9.81
N LYS A 49 10.18 1.55 8.79
CA LYS A 49 11.29 1.89 7.90
C LYS A 49 11.33 3.41 7.81
N TRP A 50 12.48 4.01 8.09
CA TRP A 50 12.61 5.47 8.16
C TRP A 50 11.63 6.09 9.16
N GLY A 51 11.30 5.34 10.23
CA GLY A 51 10.33 5.77 11.22
C GLY A 51 8.87 5.69 10.79
N GLU A 52 8.59 5.13 9.63
CA GLU A 52 7.24 5.06 9.05
C GLU A 52 6.72 3.63 9.06
N PRO A 53 5.42 3.44 9.36
CA PRO A 53 4.81 2.11 9.23
C PRO A 53 5.04 1.55 7.82
N ALA A 54 5.57 0.35 7.76
CA ALA A 54 5.98 -0.30 6.53
C ALA A 54 5.44 -1.73 6.48
N TYR A 55 5.07 -2.16 5.28
CA TYR A 55 4.42 -3.45 5.04
C TYR A 55 5.25 -4.21 4.02
N VAL A 56 5.81 -5.33 4.47
CA VAL A 56 6.83 -6.08 3.73
C VAL A 56 6.35 -7.51 3.53
N THR A 57 6.51 -8.02 2.30
CA THR A 57 6.22 -9.43 1.98
C THR A 57 7.44 -10.29 2.30
N SER A 58 7.83 -10.32 3.59
CA SER A 58 9.09 -10.95 4.00
C SER A 58 9.10 -12.47 3.82
N GLN A 59 7.94 -13.13 3.88
CA GLN A 59 7.86 -14.57 3.66
C GLN A 59 7.98 -14.93 2.19
N SER A 60 7.16 -14.32 1.35
CA SER A 60 7.09 -14.68 -0.09
C SER A 60 8.10 -13.92 -0.93
N LYS A 61 8.51 -12.73 -0.47
CA LYS A 61 9.34 -11.80 -1.24
C LYS A 61 8.71 -11.42 -2.58
N SER A 62 7.38 -11.51 -2.64
CA SER A 62 6.63 -11.28 -3.88
C SER A 62 6.53 -9.81 -4.26
N GLY A 63 6.66 -8.90 -3.29
CA GLY A 63 6.34 -7.51 -3.53
C GLY A 63 7.39 -6.50 -3.11
N SER A 64 7.09 -5.27 -3.47
CA SER A 64 7.82 -4.08 -3.04
C SER A 64 7.16 -3.53 -1.79
N THR A 65 7.95 -2.94 -0.89
CA THR A 65 7.47 -2.41 0.38
C THR A 65 6.52 -1.24 0.16
N VAL A 66 5.43 -1.24 0.92
CA VAL A 66 4.49 -0.13 1.01
C VAL A 66 4.68 0.53 2.37
N ARG A 67 4.77 1.85 2.41
CA ARG A 67 4.83 2.62 3.65
C ARG A 67 3.69 3.60 3.69
N ILE A 68 3.25 3.96 4.88
CA ILE A 68 2.24 4.99 5.08
C ILE A 68 2.74 5.94 6.17
N ASP A 69 2.39 7.22 6.07
CA ASP A 69 2.78 8.16 7.11
C ASP A 69 2.01 9.47 7.02
N TRP A 70 2.05 10.20 8.12
CA TRP A 70 1.67 11.58 8.26
C TRP A 70 2.89 12.35 8.74
N LYS A 71 3.11 13.56 8.20
CA LYS A 71 4.26 14.36 8.60
C LYS A 71 3.80 15.68 9.18
N LYS A 72 4.42 16.05 10.30
CA LYS A 72 4.14 17.30 11.00
C LYS A 72 4.33 18.52 10.10
N SER A 73 5.26 18.43 9.15
CA SER A 73 5.53 19.52 8.20
C SER A 73 4.38 19.78 7.23
N ASN A 74 3.44 18.85 7.11
CA ASN A 74 2.30 18.98 6.21
C ASN A 74 1.07 18.39 6.90
N PRO A 75 0.53 19.10 7.92
CA PRO A 75 -0.40 18.48 8.87
C PRO A 75 -1.77 18.12 8.31
N SER A 76 -2.16 18.66 7.14
CA SER A 76 -3.46 18.33 6.52
C SER A 76 -3.35 17.18 5.51
N ARG A 77 -2.17 16.57 5.38
CA ARG A 77 -1.93 15.51 4.41
C ARG A 77 -1.42 14.24 5.05
N TYR A 78 -1.71 13.13 4.39
CA TYR A 78 -1.09 11.84 4.68
C TYR A 78 -0.78 11.16 3.35
N ALA A 79 0.00 10.08 3.37
CA ALA A 79 0.49 9.52 2.12
C ALA A 79 0.70 8.02 2.22
N MET A 80 0.65 7.38 1.04
CA MET A 80 1.10 6.01 0.85
C MET A 80 2.31 6.06 -0.08
N TYR A 81 3.42 5.49 0.37
CA TYR A 81 4.70 5.54 -0.35
C TYR A 81 5.01 4.20 -0.99
N PHE A 82 5.56 4.28 -2.19
CA PHE A 82 6.02 3.14 -2.98
C PHE A 82 7.49 3.33 -3.31
N ASN A 83 8.20 2.25 -3.59
CA ASN A 83 9.61 2.35 -3.92
C ASN A 83 9.79 3.11 -5.23
N CYS A 84 10.57 4.20 -5.20
CA CYS A 84 10.77 5.07 -6.37
C CYS A 84 11.58 4.40 -7.49
N LYS A 85 12.20 3.25 -7.21
CA LYS A 85 12.92 2.48 -8.23
C LYS A 85 12.02 1.54 -9.01
N THR A 86 10.73 1.49 -8.65
CA THR A 86 9.73 0.69 -9.38
C THR A 86 9.00 1.56 -10.39
N THR A 87 8.22 0.92 -11.26
CA THR A 87 7.35 1.62 -12.21
C THR A 87 5.93 1.81 -11.66
N LEU A 88 5.74 1.57 -10.35
CA LEU A 88 4.41 1.54 -9.76
C LEU A 88 3.66 2.86 -9.93
N ILE A 89 4.27 3.97 -9.54
CA ILE A 89 3.59 5.28 -9.63
C ILE A 89 3.27 5.64 -11.08
N ASP A 90 4.18 5.38 -12.02
CA ASP A 90 3.90 5.63 -13.44
C ASP A 90 2.69 4.82 -13.91
N THR A 91 2.60 3.56 -13.50
CA THR A 91 1.44 2.72 -13.80
C THR A 91 0.17 3.32 -13.20
N PHE A 92 0.23 3.76 -11.95
CA PHE A 92 -0.94 4.32 -11.27
C PHE A 92 -1.42 5.63 -11.93
N ARG A 93 -0.48 6.46 -12.38
CA ARG A 93 -0.84 7.69 -13.12
C ARG A 93 -1.58 7.36 -14.41
N THR A 94 -1.18 6.30 -15.07
CA THR A 94 -1.81 5.87 -16.32
C THR A 94 -3.20 5.28 -16.08
N VAL A 95 -3.33 4.43 -15.06
CA VAL A 95 -4.58 3.72 -14.76
C VAL A 95 -5.58 4.63 -14.04
N PHE A 96 -5.10 5.49 -13.14
CA PHE A 96 -5.95 6.32 -12.29
C PHE A 96 -5.54 7.81 -12.39
N PRO A 97 -5.68 8.44 -13.57
CA PRO A 97 -5.18 9.80 -13.75
C PRO A 97 -5.92 10.85 -12.94
N SER A 98 -7.15 10.59 -12.52
CA SER A 98 -7.96 11.56 -11.79
C SER A 98 -8.39 11.10 -10.40
N GLU A 99 -8.16 9.84 -10.04
CA GLU A 99 -8.57 9.31 -8.73
C GLU A 99 -7.62 9.70 -7.62
N PHE A 100 -6.35 9.92 -7.94
CA PHE A 100 -5.31 10.19 -6.95
C PHE A 100 -4.47 11.38 -7.32
N LYS A 101 -3.86 11.98 -6.30
CA LYS A 101 -2.78 12.96 -6.45
C LYS A 101 -1.46 12.24 -6.19
N PHE A 102 -0.48 12.50 -7.04
CA PHE A 102 0.82 11.82 -6.94
C PHE A 102 1.91 12.82 -6.64
N GLU A 103 2.91 12.37 -5.89
CA GLU A 103 4.09 13.18 -5.62
C GLU A 103 5.32 12.43 -6.14
N GLY A 104 5.95 13.01 -7.15
CA GLY A 104 7.10 12.39 -7.80
C GLY A 104 6.75 11.02 -8.35
N ASN A 105 7.67 10.08 -8.19
CA ASN A 105 7.47 8.68 -8.58
C ASN A 105 7.40 7.75 -7.37
N ARG A 106 6.98 8.27 -6.20
CA ARG A 106 7.08 7.54 -4.94
C ARG A 106 5.85 7.62 -4.05
N ALA A 107 4.91 8.52 -4.27
CA ALA A 107 3.80 8.66 -3.32
C ALA A 107 2.47 8.93 -3.99
N ILE A 108 1.43 8.37 -3.39
CA ILE A 108 0.05 8.83 -3.51
C ILE A 108 -0.19 9.70 -2.29
N VAL A 109 -0.60 10.95 -2.49
CA VAL A 109 -0.87 11.88 -1.39
C VAL A 109 -2.36 12.10 -1.25
N PHE A 110 -2.81 12.25 -0.01
CA PHE A 110 -4.20 12.47 0.34
C PHE A 110 -4.32 13.71 1.19
N ASP A 111 -5.31 14.54 0.90
CA ASP A 111 -5.71 15.58 1.84
C ASP A 111 -6.68 14.96 2.86
N GLU A 112 -6.73 15.54 4.04
CA GLU A 112 -7.59 15.04 5.12
C GLU A 112 -9.05 14.92 4.67
N SER A 113 -9.51 15.84 3.81
CA SER A 113 -10.89 15.89 3.33
C SER A 113 -11.18 14.98 2.13
N ASP A 114 -10.16 14.30 1.59
CA ASP A 114 -10.36 13.46 0.41
C ASP A 114 -11.21 12.24 0.73
N VAL A 115 -12.11 11.91 -0.21
CA VAL A 115 -12.82 10.63 -0.20
C VAL A 115 -12.00 9.68 -1.03
N VAL A 116 -11.40 8.68 -0.37
CA VAL A 116 -10.47 7.76 -1.01
C VAL A 116 -11.24 6.64 -1.70
N SER A 117 -10.93 6.40 -2.99
CA SER A 117 -11.46 5.23 -3.70
C SER A 117 -10.74 3.99 -3.19
N THR A 118 -11.42 3.19 -2.36
CA THR A 118 -10.82 1.98 -1.79
C THR A 118 -10.53 0.93 -2.84
N GLU A 119 -11.38 0.82 -3.87
CA GLU A 119 -11.15 -0.13 -4.97
C GLU A 119 -9.88 0.23 -5.76
N ALA A 120 -9.73 1.51 -6.12
CA ALA A 120 -8.55 1.95 -6.86
C ALA A 120 -7.29 1.80 -6.00
N LEU A 121 -7.38 2.13 -4.72
CA LEU A 121 -6.22 2.02 -3.83
C LEU A 121 -5.85 0.56 -3.58
N ALA A 122 -6.85 -0.33 -3.46
CA ALA A 122 -6.58 -1.77 -3.34
C ALA A 122 -5.83 -2.31 -4.55
N PHE A 123 -6.16 -1.84 -5.76
CA PHE A 123 -5.41 -2.19 -6.96
C PHE A 123 -3.94 -1.77 -6.83
N CYS A 124 -3.69 -0.57 -6.34
CA CYS A 124 -2.32 -0.06 -6.16
C CYS A 124 -1.54 -0.89 -5.14
N VAL A 125 -2.18 -1.23 -4.02
CA VAL A 125 -1.56 -2.08 -3.00
C VAL A 125 -1.26 -3.47 -3.56
N ALA A 126 -2.22 -4.06 -4.27
CA ALA A 126 -2.05 -5.37 -4.90
C ALA A 126 -0.87 -5.37 -5.88
N ALA A 127 -0.76 -4.32 -6.70
CA ALA A 127 0.34 -4.18 -7.65
C ALA A 127 1.69 -4.13 -6.93
N ALA A 128 1.76 -3.39 -5.80
CA ALA A 128 2.99 -3.31 -5.02
C ALA A 128 3.34 -4.66 -4.39
N LEU A 129 2.36 -5.33 -3.77
CA LEU A 129 2.59 -6.59 -3.06
C LEU A 129 2.92 -7.76 -3.99
N THR A 130 2.71 -7.61 -5.28
CA THR A 130 3.03 -8.63 -6.29
C THR A 130 4.07 -8.17 -7.30
N TYR A 131 4.73 -7.05 -7.04
CA TYR A 131 5.62 -6.40 -8.01
C TYR A 131 6.75 -7.32 -8.51
N HIS A 132 7.26 -8.17 -7.63
CA HIS A 132 8.34 -9.12 -7.97
C HIS A 132 7.82 -10.53 -8.21
N SER A 133 6.49 -10.72 -8.21
CA SER A 133 5.91 -12.01 -8.48
C SER A 133 6.11 -12.39 -9.94
N LYS A 134 6.44 -13.67 -10.18
CA LYS A 134 6.57 -14.19 -11.53
C LYS A 134 5.23 -14.44 -12.20
N ARG A 135 4.15 -14.45 -11.41
CA ARG A 135 2.81 -14.66 -11.96
C ARG A 135 2.14 -13.31 -12.22
N PRO A 136 1.48 -13.17 -13.36
CA PRO A 136 0.70 -11.97 -13.61
C PRO A 136 -0.43 -11.84 -12.58
N LEU A 137 -0.88 -10.66 -12.38
CA LEU A 137 -1.98 -10.40 -11.48
C LEU A 137 -3.27 -10.90 -12.04
N THR A 138 -3.75 -11.45 -12.88
CA THR A 138 -5.09 -11.70 -13.31
C THR A 138 -5.61 -13.06 -13.41
N HIS A 139 -5.38 -12.46 -14.07
CA HIS A 139 -5.87 -13.04 -14.47
C HIS A 139 -6.20 -13.94 -14.64
N HIS A 140 -6.01 -14.06 -14.82
CA HIS A 140 -6.17 -14.93 -15.18
C HIS A 140 -6.58 -15.59 -15.43
N SER A 141 -6.39 -15.59 -15.68
CA SER A 141 -6.64 -16.20 -16.22
C SER A 141 -6.77 -16.71 -16.82
N SER A 142 -6.62 -16.88 -17.07
CA SER A 142 -6.70 -17.42 -17.87
C SER A 142 -6.51 -17.86 -18.46
N GLY A 143 -6.20 -17.93 -18.73
CA GLY A 143 -5.97 -18.46 -19.49
C GLY A 143 -5.39 -18.65 -19.99
N THR A 144 -5.02 -18.75 -20.20
CA THR A 144 -4.56 -19.12 -20.83
C THR A 144 -4.13 -19.40 -21.05
N PRO A 145 -3.98 -19.62 -21.36
CA PRO A 145 -3.52 -20.10 -21.79
C PRO A 145 -2.97 -20.17 -22.24
N ASN A 146 -2.69 -20.21 -22.43
CA ASN A 146 -2.28 -20.44 -22.94
C ASN A 146 -1.91 -20.65 -22.96
N GLY A 147 -1.87 -20.64 -23.07
CA GLY A 147 -1.67 -21.07 -23.18
C GLY A 147 -1.30 -21.32 -23.20
N ALA A 148 -1.18 -21.48 -23.14
CA ALA A 148 -1.09 -21.88 -23.28
C ALA A 148 -0.95 -22.13 -23.37
N PRO A 149 -0.77 -22.40 -23.58
CA PRO A 149 -0.68 -22.71 -23.79
C PRO A 149 -0.55 -22.83 -23.89
#